data_58b0c2b00f97f1d1576e9ba89a56a879
#
_entry.id   58b0c2b00f97f1d1576e9ba89a56a879
#
_cell.length_a   1.000
_cell.length_b   1.000
_cell.length_c   1.000
_cell.angle_alpha   90.00
_cell.angle_beta   90.00
_cell.angle_gamma   90.00
#
_symmetry.space_group_name_H-M   'P 1'
#
loop_
_entity.id
_entity.type
_entity.pdbx_description
1 polymer ?
#
loop_
_entity_poly.entity_id
_entity_poly.type
_entity_poly.pdbx_seq_one_letter_code
_entity_poly.pdbx_strand_id
1 'polypeptide(L)'
;PAGVHLIPAHPVAGTEYSGPDAGFATLFLNRWCILTPPVMADQAAVEKLSAFWTAAGSNVEIMTAEHHDLVLAITSHVPHLIAYNIVGTAADLEVVTQSEVIKFSAGGFRDFTRIAASDPTMWRDVFLNNKDAVLEILGRFTEDLSALQRMIRWGDGDGLFALFTRTRNIRRSIIASGQETAAPDFGRHQSDPQ
;
A
#
# COMPACT_ATOMS: atom_id res chain seq x y z
N PRO A 1 6.06 -33.29 -8.37
CA PRO A 1 5.16 -34.28 -8.94
C PRO A 1 4.71 -33.83 -10.33
N ALA A 2 4.61 -34.75 -11.29
CA ALA A 2 4.09 -34.41 -12.60
C ALA A 2 2.65 -33.90 -12.48
N GLY A 3 2.31 -32.80 -13.19
CA GLY A 3 0.97 -32.21 -13.16
C GLY A 3 0.70 -31.18 -12.03
N VAL A 4 1.72 -30.79 -11.28
CA VAL A 4 1.62 -29.67 -10.30
C VAL A 4 2.24 -28.41 -10.92
N HIS A 5 1.46 -27.34 -10.96
CA HIS A 5 1.90 -26.02 -11.43
C HIS A 5 1.95 -25.06 -10.25
N LEU A 6 3.09 -24.40 -10.04
CA LEU A 6 3.24 -23.32 -9.05
C LEU A 6 3.15 -21.98 -9.76
N ILE A 7 2.09 -21.24 -9.49
CA ILE A 7 1.86 -19.89 -10.02
C ILE A 7 1.61 -18.97 -8.83
N PRO A 8 2.53 -18.06 -8.52
CA PRO A 8 2.32 -17.10 -7.45
C PRO A 8 1.16 -16.17 -7.78
N ALA A 9 0.34 -15.88 -6.75
CA ALA A 9 -0.80 -14.99 -6.85
C ALA A 9 -0.84 -14.09 -5.61
N HIS A 10 -1.00 -12.78 -5.82
CA HIS A 10 -1.10 -11.80 -4.76
C HIS A 10 -2.43 -11.06 -4.83
N PRO A 11 -3.46 -11.46 -4.09
CA PRO A 11 -4.64 -10.65 -3.92
C PRO A 11 -4.28 -9.42 -3.08
N VAL A 12 -4.37 -8.23 -3.69
CA VAL A 12 -4.11 -6.94 -3.04
C VAL A 12 -5.36 -6.57 -2.25
N ALA A 13 -5.60 -7.32 -1.20
CA ALA A 13 -6.77 -7.21 -0.34
C ALA A 13 -6.36 -7.54 1.10
N GLY A 14 -6.98 -6.87 2.06
CA GLY A 14 -6.71 -7.09 3.47
C GLY A 14 -7.08 -5.89 4.32
N THR A 15 -6.97 -6.12 5.62
CA THR A 15 -7.12 -5.11 6.67
C THR A 15 -5.87 -5.13 7.54
N GLU A 16 -5.80 -4.24 8.52
CA GLU A 16 -4.77 -4.26 9.56
C GLU A 16 -4.85 -5.48 10.51
N TYR A 17 -5.95 -6.23 10.44
CA TYR A 17 -6.14 -7.44 11.25
C TYR A 17 -5.55 -8.67 10.55
N SER A 18 -5.11 -9.64 11.34
CA SER A 18 -4.50 -10.89 10.89
C SER A 18 -5.33 -12.11 11.29
N GLY A 19 -5.13 -13.20 10.57
CA GLY A 19 -5.73 -14.49 10.86
C GLY A 19 -7.08 -14.73 10.17
N PRO A 20 -7.61 -15.97 10.27
CA PRO A 20 -8.81 -16.37 9.54
C PRO A 20 -10.08 -15.63 9.99
N ASP A 21 -10.14 -15.19 11.24
CA ASP A 21 -11.28 -14.44 11.78
C ASP A 21 -11.38 -13.01 11.23
N ALA A 22 -10.33 -12.51 10.57
CA ALA A 22 -10.33 -11.24 9.85
C ALA A 22 -10.92 -11.35 8.43
N GLY A 23 -11.26 -12.56 7.97
CA GLY A 23 -11.85 -12.81 6.65
C GLY A 23 -13.33 -12.46 6.60
N PHE A 24 -13.78 -11.95 5.46
CA PHE A 24 -15.19 -11.71 5.18
C PHE A 24 -15.53 -12.01 3.71
N ALA A 25 -16.79 -12.29 3.41
CA ALA A 25 -17.20 -12.84 2.12
C ALA A 25 -16.89 -11.94 0.90
N THR A 26 -16.83 -10.61 1.09
CA THR A 26 -16.60 -9.64 0.04
C THR A 26 -15.15 -9.15 -0.03
N LEU A 27 -14.21 -9.80 0.67
CA LEU A 27 -12.80 -9.36 0.80
C LEU A 27 -12.13 -9.10 -0.56
N PHE A 28 -12.40 -9.96 -1.54
CA PHE A 28 -11.76 -9.90 -2.87
C PHE A 28 -12.58 -9.13 -3.91
N LEU A 29 -13.80 -8.73 -3.59
CA LEU A 29 -14.69 -8.08 -4.54
C LEU A 29 -14.12 -6.72 -5.00
N ASN A 30 -13.95 -6.56 -6.33
CA ASN A 30 -13.35 -5.37 -6.95
C ASN A 30 -11.92 -5.06 -6.47
N ARG A 31 -11.19 -6.07 -5.95
CA ARG A 31 -9.77 -5.96 -5.60
C ARG A 31 -8.90 -6.54 -6.70
N TRP A 32 -7.69 -6.02 -6.83
CA TRP A 32 -6.73 -6.59 -7.75
C TRP A 32 -6.17 -7.90 -7.19
N CYS A 33 -6.01 -8.90 -8.08
CA CYS A 33 -5.20 -10.07 -7.82
C CYS A 33 -4.12 -10.14 -8.89
N ILE A 34 -2.87 -10.01 -8.48
CA ILE A 34 -1.71 -10.00 -9.39
C ILE A 34 -1.15 -11.42 -9.46
N LEU A 35 -1.08 -11.96 -10.68
CA LEU A 35 -0.43 -13.24 -10.96
C LEU A 35 0.97 -12.98 -11.51
N THR A 36 1.96 -13.69 -10.98
CA THR A 36 3.36 -13.59 -11.44
C THR A 36 3.87 -14.95 -11.93
N PRO A 37 3.33 -15.47 -13.06
CA PRO A 37 3.70 -16.78 -13.55
C PRO A 37 5.19 -16.83 -13.95
N PRO A 38 5.93 -17.90 -13.60
CA PRO A 38 7.28 -18.11 -14.14
C PRO A 38 7.27 -18.16 -15.68
N VAL A 39 8.40 -17.85 -16.30
CA VAL A 39 8.54 -17.79 -17.77
C VAL A 39 8.07 -19.07 -18.47
N MET A 40 8.24 -20.25 -17.84
CA MET A 40 7.84 -21.56 -18.37
C MET A 40 6.53 -22.08 -17.76
N ALA A 41 5.70 -21.19 -17.20
CA ALA A 41 4.41 -21.61 -16.64
C ALA A 41 3.49 -22.18 -17.73
N ASP A 42 2.75 -23.20 -17.37
CA ASP A 42 1.70 -23.77 -18.25
C ASP A 42 0.57 -22.74 -18.39
N GLN A 43 0.29 -22.35 -19.64
CA GLN A 43 -0.69 -21.30 -19.94
C GLN A 43 -2.11 -21.71 -19.50
N ALA A 44 -2.49 -22.97 -19.62
CA ALA A 44 -3.80 -23.43 -19.20
C ALA A 44 -3.96 -23.37 -17.66
N ALA A 45 -2.86 -23.60 -16.93
CA ALA A 45 -2.86 -23.44 -15.47
C ALA A 45 -2.99 -21.97 -15.06
N VAL A 46 -2.33 -21.05 -15.78
CA VAL A 46 -2.47 -19.58 -15.55
C VAL A 46 -3.90 -19.12 -15.80
N GLU A 47 -4.50 -19.55 -16.93
CA GLU A 47 -5.89 -19.21 -17.26
C GLU A 47 -6.88 -19.76 -16.24
N LYS A 48 -6.67 -20.99 -15.76
CA LYS A 48 -7.50 -21.60 -14.71
C LYS A 48 -7.43 -20.82 -13.39
N LEU A 49 -6.22 -20.40 -12.99
CA LEU A 49 -6.04 -19.61 -11.76
C LEU A 49 -6.64 -18.21 -11.92
N SER A 50 -6.48 -17.58 -13.10
CA SER A 50 -7.11 -16.30 -13.42
C SER A 50 -8.64 -16.39 -13.34
N ALA A 51 -9.23 -17.43 -13.93
CA ALA A 51 -10.68 -17.67 -13.84
C ALA A 51 -11.16 -17.88 -12.41
N PHE A 52 -10.37 -18.56 -11.57
CA PHE A 52 -10.68 -18.73 -10.14
C PHE A 52 -10.77 -17.38 -9.41
N TRP A 53 -9.75 -16.51 -9.56
CA TRP A 53 -9.75 -15.21 -8.88
C TRP A 53 -10.82 -14.27 -9.44
N THR A 54 -11.10 -14.34 -10.75
CA THR A 54 -12.22 -13.60 -11.35
C THR A 54 -13.57 -14.05 -10.78
N ALA A 55 -13.76 -15.35 -10.59
CA ALA A 55 -14.98 -15.89 -9.96
C ALA A 55 -15.11 -15.50 -8.49
N ALA A 56 -13.98 -15.26 -7.79
CA ALA A 56 -13.97 -14.70 -6.44
C ALA A 56 -14.25 -13.17 -6.39
N GLY A 57 -14.44 -12.54 -7.55
CA GLY A 57 -14.76 -11.11 -7.68
C GLY A 57 -13.56 -10.18 -7.84
N SER A 58 -12.35 -10.74 -8.00
CA SER A 58 -11.13 -9.94 -8.23
C SER A 58 -10.98 -9.48 -9.67
N ASN A 59 -10.32 -8.34 -9.85
CA ASN A 59 -9.73 -7.93 -11.13
C ASN A 59 -8.35 -8.57 -11.24
N VAL A 60 -8.12 -9.40 -12.26
CA VAL A 60 -6.86 -10.13 -12.40
C VAL A 60 -5.92 -9.37 -13.31
N GLU A 61 -4.67 -9.22 -12.89
CA GLU A 61 -3.56 -8.66 -13.67
C GLU A 61 -2.41 -9.66 -13.72
N ILE A 62 -1.70 -9.73 -14.85
CA ILE A 62 -0.56 -10.63 -15.02
C ILE A 62 0.69 -9.78 -15.31
N MET A 63 1.74 -9.96 -14.52
CA MET A 63 3.01 -9.27 -14.72
C MET A 63 4.19 -10.13 -14.28
N THR A 64 5.43 -9.67 -14.54
CA THR A 64 6.61 -10.35 -14.00
C THR A 64 6.76 -10.13 -12.49
N ALA A 65 7.48 -11.02 -11.82
CA ALA A 65 7.73 -10.89 -10.39
C ALA A 65 8.50 -9.60 -10.07
N GLU A 66 9.49 -9.25 -10.90
CA GLU A 66 10.30 -8.04 -10.71
C GLU A 66 9.44 -6.78 -10.84
N HIS A 67 8.51 -6.75 -11.79
CA HIS A 67 7.60 -5.62 -11.95
C HIS A 67 6.62 -5.51 -10.79
N HIS A 68 6.05 -6.64 -10.34
CA HIS A 68 5.23 -6.72 -9.15
C HIS A 68 5.96 -6.14 -7.93
N ASP A 69 7.19 -6.59 -7.70
CA ASP A 69 7.98 -6.19 -6.52
C ASP A 69 8.26 -4.69 -6.50
N LEU A 70 8.55 -4.09 -7.67
CA LEU A 70 8.75 -2.65 -7.81
C LEU A 70 7.44 -1.86 -7.59
N VAL A 71 6.33 -2.32 -8.18
CA VAL A 71 5.02 -1.68 -8.02
C VAL A 71 4.59 -1.72 -6.56
N LEU A 72 4.73 -2.87 -5.89
CA LEU A 72 4.35 -3.00 -4.48
C LEU A 72 5.31 -2.25 -3.55
N ALA A 73 6.57 -2.09 -3.91
CA ALA A 73 7.50 -1.27 -3.16
C ALA A 73 7.00 0.17 -3.02
N ILE A 74 6.53 0.79 -4.12
CA ILE A 74 6.04 2.19 -4.08
C ILE A 74 4.60 2.31 -3.57
N THR A 75 3.72 1.36 -3.89
CA THR A 75 2.29 1.50 -3.59
C THR A 75 1.89 0.97 -2.21
N SER A 76 2.71 0.10 -1.61
CA SER A 76 2.41 -0.58 -0.35
C SER A 76 3.57 -0.51 0.65
N HIS A 77 4.77 -0.98 0.28
CA HIS A 77 5.84 -1.21 1.25
C HIS A 77 6.41 0.10 1.81
N VAL A 78 6.84 1.03 0.96
CA VAL A 78 7.36 2.33 1.40
C VAL A 78 6.32 3.15 2.17
N PRO A 79 5.03 3.21 1.78
CA PRO A 79 4.00 3.82 2.62
C PRO A 79 3.91 3.25 4.05
N HIS A 80 3.97 1.92 4.20
CA HIS A 80 3.97 1.31 5.55
C HIS A 80 5.24 1.67 6.33
N LEU A 81 6.41 1.63 5.68
CA LEU A 81 7.67 2.02 6.30
C LEU A 81 7.60 3.46 6.84
N ILE A 82 7.06 4.39 6.03
CA ILE A 82 6.91 5.79 6.42
C ILE A 82 5.92 5.93 7.58
N ALA A 83 4.81 5.18 7.55
CA ALA A 83 3.83 5.19 8.62
C ALA A 83 4.42 4.70 9.95
N TYR A 84 5.18 3.60 9.96
CA TYR A 84 5.90 3.14 11.15
C TYR A 84 6.92 4.18 11.63
N ASN A 85 7.69 4.76 10.71
CA ASN A 85 8.73 5.73 11.04
C ASN A 85 8.16 7.00 11.66
N ILE A 86 7.08 7.58 11.09
CA ILE A 86 6.52 8.84 11.62
C ILE A 86 5.86 8.65 12.98
N VAL A 87 5.30 7.47 13.27
CA VAL A 87 4.79 7.14 14.61
C VAL A 87 5.93 7.11 15.62
N GLY A 88 7.06 6.46 15.28
CA GLY A 88 8.26 6.47 16.13
C GLY A 88 8.78 7.88 16.36
N THR A 89 8.93 8.68 15.30
CA THR A 89 9.37 10.08 15.41
C THR A 89 8.44 10.90 16.31
N ALA A 90 7.12 10.70 16.18
CA ALA A 90 6.15 11.40 17.03
C ALA A 90 6.29 10.99 18.50
N ALA A 91 6.45 9.69 18.78
CA ALA A 91 6.63 9.17 20.12
C ALA A 91 7.94 9.67 20.78
N ASP A 92 9.04 9.70 20.03
CA ASP A 92 10.32 10.21 20.53
C ASP A 92 10.26 11.69 20.90
N LEU A 93 9.42 12.47 20.20
CA LEU A 93 9.19 13.89 20.49
C LEU A 93 8.25 14.13 21.68
N GLU A 94 7.46 13.15 22.12
CA GLU A 94 6.54 13.30 23.25
C GLU A 94 7.25 13.64 24.56
N VAL A 95 8.46 13.13 24.76
CA VAL A 95 9.30 13.47 25.92
C VAL A 95 9.62 14.96 25.96
N VAL A 96 9.77 15.61 24.79
CA VAL A 96 10.06 17.03 24.64
C VAL A 96 8.80 17.89 24.73
N THR A 97 7.67 17.38 24.23
CA THR A 97 6.39 18.11 24.11
C THR A 97 5.38 17.79 25.23
N GLN A 98 5.81 17.14 26.30
CA GLN A 98 4.98 16.82 27.48
C GLN A 98 3.69 16.04 27.13
N SER A 99 3.80 15.04 26.25
CA SER A 99 2.68 14.17 25.84
C SER A 99 1.58 14.86 25.00
N GLU A 100 1.91 15.95 24.31
CA GLU A 100 0.93 16.68 23.49
C GLU A 100 0.84 16.16 22.03
N VAL A 101 1.89 15.50 21.53
CA VAL A 101 1.95 15.08 20.12
C VAL A 101 0.82 14.09 19.79
N ILE A 102 0.68 13.02 20.56
CA ILE A 102 -0.39 12.03 20.36
C ILE A 102 -1.75 12.62 20.72
N LYS A 103 -1.85 13.40 21.80
CA LYS A 103 -3.08 14.04 22.24
C LYS A 103 -3.71 14.94 21.16
N PHE A 104 -2.89 15.67 20.42
CA PHE A 104 -3.35 16.58 19.36
C PHE A 104 -3.29 15.95 17.97
N SER A 105 -3.01 14.65 17.86
CA SER A 105 -3.05 13.95 16.56
C SER A 105 -4.49 13.95 16.02
N ALA A 106 -4.69 14.77 14.99
CA ALA A 106 -5.98 14.89 14.30
C ALA A 106 -6.17 13.79 13.24
N GLY A 107 -7.32 13.79 12.58
CA GLY A 107 -7.71 12.78 11.60
C GLY A 107 -6.63 12.44 10.57
N GLY A 108 -5.92 13.45 10.04
CA GLY A 108 -4.87 13.23 9.03
C GLY A 108 -3.71 12.35 9.54
N PHE A 109 -3.22 12.58 10.76
CA PHE A 109 -2.18 11.73 11.34
C PHE A 109 -2.71 10.31 11.59
N ARG A 110 -3.88 10.18 12.21
CA ARG A 110 -4.51 8.89 12.49
C ARG A 110 -4.77 8.09 11.21
N ASP A 111 -5.33 8.72 10.19
CA ASP A 111 -5.68 8.04 8.95
C ASP A 111 -4.44 7.59 8.17
N PHE A 112 -3.40 8.43 8.14
CA PHE A 112 -2.12 8.10 7.49
C PHE A 112 -1.37 7.00 8.24
N THR A 113 -1.35 7.03 9.58
CA THR A 113 -0.59 6.09 10.40
C THR A 113 -1.36 4.82 10.78
N ARG A 114 -2.64 4.70 10.39
CA ARG A 114 -3.47 3.51 10.66
C ARG A 114 -2.78 2.21 10.26
N ILE A 115 -2.10 2.21 9.11
CA ILE A 115 -1.39 1.03 8.59
C ILE A 115 -0.17 0.62 9.43
N ALA A 116 0.34 1.49 10.30
CA ALA A 116 1.41 1.15 11.25
C ALA A 116 0.93 0.25 12.41
N ALA A 117 -0.37 -0.02 12.52
CA ALA A 117 -0.92 -0.99 13.47
C ALA A 117 -0.89 -2.45 12.96
N SER A 118 -0.34 -2.69 11.77
CA SER A 118 -0.24 -4.01 11.15
C SER A 118 0.82 -4.89 11.84
N ASP A 119 0.76 -6.21 11.57
CA ASP A 119 1.66 -7.20 12.18
C ASP A 119 3.14 -6.92 11.85
N PRO A 120 4.01 -6.72 12.86
CA PRO A 120 5.41 -6.37 12.64
C PRO A 120 6.24 -7.52 12.07
N THR A 121 5.84 -8.79 12.31
CA THR A 121 6.55 -9.96 11.78
C THR A 121 6.37 -10.04 10.28
N MET A 122 5.12 -9.89 9.82
CA MET A 122 4.81 -9.87 8.38
C MET A 122 5.57 -8.74 7.67
N TRP A 123 5.53 -7.52 8.20
CA TRP A 123 6.18 -6.38 7.58
C TRP A 123 7.70 -6.48 7.58
N ARG A 124 8.31 -6.98 8.66
CA ARG A 124 9.74 -7.31 8.67
C ARG A 124 10.10 -8.22 7.49
N ASP A 125 9.32 -9.30 7.31
CA ASP A 125 9.60 -10.29 6.28
C ASP A 125 9.35 -9.73 4.88
N VAL A 126 8.32 -8.91 4.67
CA VAL A 126 8.08 -8.18 3.42
C VAL A 126 9.27 -7.30 3.05
N PHE A 127 9.77 -6.48 3.98
CA PHE A 127 10.92 -5.59 3.71
C PHE A 127 12.20 -6.36 3.41
N LEU A 128 12.45 -7.46 4.10
CA LEU A 128 13.67 -8.26 3.89
C LEU A 128 13.60 -9.07 2.59
N ASN A 129 12.43 -9.55 2.17
CA ASN A 129 12.28 -10.32 0.94
C ASN A 129 12.19 -9.43 -0.31
N ASN A 130 11.65 -8.20 -0.21
CA ASN A 130 11.63 -7.22 -1.30
C ASN A 130 12.67 -6.10 -1.10
N LYS A 131 13.82 -6.44 -0.54
CA LYS A 131 14.82 -5.47 -0.08
C LYS A 131 15.29 -4.54 -1.18
N ASP A 132 15.61 -5.06 -2.36
CA ASP A 132 16.27 -4.27 -3.41
C ASP A 132 15.30 -3.23 -4.00
N ALA A 133 14.07 -3.61 -4.31
CA ALA A 133 13.05 -2.67 -4.79
C ALA A 133 12.66 -1.64 -3.70
N VAL A 134 12.53 -2.08 -2.45
CA VAL A 134 12.23 -1.17 -1.33
C VAL A 134 13.34 -0.13 -1.15
N LEU A 135 14.61 -0.54 -1.19
CA LEU A 135 15.74 0.40 -1.04
C LEU A 135 15.85 1.37 -2.22
N GLU A 136 15.58 0.93 -3.44
CA GLU A 136 15.54 1.81 -4.62
C GLU A 136 14.47 2.90 -4.44
N ILE A 137 13.24 2.51 -4.11
CA ILE A 137 12.13 3.47 -3.95
C ILE A 137 12.34 4.36 -2.73
N LEU A 138 12.84 3.82 -1.63
CA LEU A 138 13.16 4.61 -0.44
C LEU A 138 14.25 5.64 -0.70
N GLY A 139 15.26 5.30 -1.50
CA GLY A 139 16.28 6.24 -1.95
C GLY A 139 15.68 7.43 -2.71
N ARG A 140 14.85 7.17 -3.71
CA ARG A 140 14.12 8.21 -4.48
C ARG A 140 13.24 9.07 -3.58
N PHE A 141 12.48 8.44 -2.68
CA PHE A 141 11.64 9.17 -1.72
C PHE A 141 12.45 10.08 -0.79
N THR A 142 13.62 9.62 -0.34
CA THR A 142 14.52 10.41 0.51
C THR A 142 15.08 11.62 -0.23
N GLU A 143 15.41 11.49 -1.52
CA GLU A 143 15.84 12.59 -2.38
C GLU A 143 14.72 13.63 -2.54
N ASP A 144 13.50 13.19 -2.84
CA ASP A 144 12.33 14.06 -2.96
C ASP A 144 12.03 14.78 -1.63
N LEU A 145 12.10 14.07 -0.50
CA LEU A 145 11.92 14.65 0.82
C LEU A 145 13.00 15.70 1.13
N SER A 146 14.24 15.44 0.75
CA SER A 146 15.35 16.39 0.89
C SER A 146 15.15 17.64 0.02
N ALA A 147 14.58 17.49 -1.18
CA ALA A 147 14.21 18.61 -2.03
C ALA A 147 13.11 19.46 -1.40
N LEU A 148 12.06 18.84 -0.85
CA LEU A 148 11.02 19.53 -0.09
C LEU A 148 11.57 20.27 1.11
N GLN A 149 12.46 19.65 1.87
CA GLN A 149 13.13 20.28 3.02
C GLN A 149 13.90 21.55 2.60
N ARG A 150 14.58 21.52 1.45
CA ARG A 150 15.27 22.70 0.91
C ARG A 150 14.29 23.81 0.53
N MET A 151 13.19 23.50 -0.18
CA MET A 151 12.15 24.47 -0.52
C MET A 151 11.59 25.17 0.71
N ILE A 152 11.28 24.40 1.76
CA ILE A 152 10.79 24.94 3.03
C ILE A 152 11.85 25.86 3.67
N ARG A 153 13.09 25.42 3.75
CA ARG A 153 14.20 26.17 4.37
C ARG A 153 14.44 27.53 3.70
N TRP A 154 14.28 27.59 2.39
CA TRP A 154 14.52 28.81 1.60
C TRP A 154 13.27 29.62 1.32
N GLY A 155 12.11 29.17 1.80
CA GLY A 155 10.83 29.89 1.62
C GLY A 155 10.34 29.86 0.18
N ASP A 156 10.69 28.83 -0.62
CA ASP A 156 10.23 28.68 -2.00
C ASP A 156 8.74 28.28 -2.04
N GLY A 157 7.88 29.26 -1.80
CA GLY A 157 6.43 29.07 -1.78
C GLY A 157 5.87 28.69 -3.15
N ASP A 158 6.41 29.22 -4.23
CA ASP A 158 5.95 28.94 -5.59
C ASP A 158 6.29 27.51 -6.01
N GLY A 159 7.48 27.02 -5.69
CA GLY A 159 7.90 25.63 -5.91
C GLY A 159 7.03 24.64 -5.14
N LEU A 160 6.77 24.92 -3.86
CA LEU A 160 5.85 24.10 -3.04
C LEU A 160 4.43 24.09 -3.61
N PHE A 161 3.90 25.23 -4.01
CA PHE A 161 2.57 25.35 -4.60
C PHE A 161 2.44 24.55 -5.90
N ALA A 162 3.43 24.65 -6.77
CA ALA A 162 3.47 23.93 -8.03
C ALA A 162 3.50 22.41 -7.80
N LEU A 163 4.37 21.93 -6.91
CA LEU A 163 4.49 20.52 -6.56
C LEU A 163 3.18 19.97 -5.98
N PHE A 164 2.61 20.65 -4.98
CA PHE A 164 1.37 20.21 -4.35
C PHE A 164 0.16 20.27 -5.29
N THR A 165 0.13 21.24 -6.21
CA THR A 165 -0.91 21.31 -7.24
C THR A 165 -0.83 20.11 -8.18
N ARG A 166 0.38 19.76 -8.65
CA ARG A 166 0.62 18.59 -9.49
C ARG A 166 0.18 17.31 -8.80
N THR A 167 0.66 17.07 -7.59
CA THR A 167 0.36 15.83 -6.84
C THR A 167 -1.12 15.72 -6.47
N ARG A 168 -1.77 16.83 -6.10
CA ARG A 168 -3.21 16.88 -5.88
C ARG A 168 -4.01 16.48 -7.14
N ASN A 169 -3.60 16.95 -8.30
CA ASN A 169 -4.28 16.63 -9.56
C ASN A 169 -4.13 15.13 -9.90
N ILE A 170 -2.95 14.56 -9.70
CA ILE A 170 -2.72 13.12 -9.85
C ILE A 170 -3.65 12.34 -8.89
N ARG A 171 -3.68 12.72 -7.62
CA ARG A 171 -4.53 12.06 -6.63
C ARG A 171 -6.02 12.13 -6.98
N ARG A 172 -6.49 13.27 -7.47
CA ARG A 172 -7.88 13.43 -7.93
C ARG A 172 -8.21 12.57 -9.16
N SER A 173 -7.27 12.39 -10.09
CA SER A 173 -7.48 11.51 -11.25
C SER A 173 -7.60 10.05 -10.83
N ILE A 174 -6.85 9.60 -9.82
CA ILE A 174 -6.95 8.24 -9.25
C ILE A 174 -8.35 8.01 -8.64
N ILE A 175 -8.85 8.97 -7.88
CA ILE A 175 -10.22 8.90 -7.31
C ILE A 175 -11.26 8.87 -8.43
N ALA A 176 -11.13 9.73 -9.44
CA ALA A 176 -12.06 9.82 -10.56
C ALA A 176 -12.09 8.55 -11.42
N SER A 177 -10.99 7.77 -11.46
CA SER A 177 -10.93 6.48 -12.14
C SER A 177 -11.62 5.34 -11.39
N GLY A 178 -12.23 5.62 -10.24
CA GLY A 178 -13.01 4.64 -9.46
C GLY A 178 -12.17 3.65 -8.66
N GLN A 179 -10.88 3.89 -8.50
CA GLN A 179 -10.00 3.02 -7.69
C GLN A 179 -10.21 3.20 -6.18
N GLU A 180 -10.95 4.22 -5.78
CA GLU A 180 -11.35 4.45 -4.39
C GLU A 180 -12.81 4.88 -4.30
N THR A 181 -13.48 4.46 -3.23
CA THR A 181 -14.76 5.04 -2.84
C THR A 181 -14.52 6.32 -2.04
N ALA A 182 -15.40 7.31 -2.21
CA ALA A 182 -15.36 8.54 -1.41
C ALA A 182 -15.78 8.31 0.07
N ALA A 183 -16.06 7.06 0.45
CA ALA A 183 -16.44 6.70 1.82
C ALA A 183 -15.23 6.86 2.76
N PRO A 184 -15.39 7.47 3.95
CA PRO A 184 -14.28 7.72 4.89
C PRO A 184 -13.56 6.46 5.36
N ASP A 185 -14.20 5.30 5.23
CA ASP A 185 -13.72 3.98 5.59
C ASP A 185 -13.15 3.19 4.40
N PHE A 186 -12.94 3.86 3.28
CA PHE A 186 -12.49 3.23 2.03
C PHE A 186 -13.42 2.09 1.54
N GLY A 187 -14.70 2.16 1.87
CA GLY A 187 -15.70 1.16 1.49
C GLY A 187 -15.65 -0.14 2.30
N ARG A 188 -14.99 -0.15 3.47
CA ARG A 188 -14.80 -1.35 4.29
C ARG A 188 -16.00 -1.72 5.15
N HIS A 189 -16.86 -0.76 5.45
CA HIS A 189 -18.11 -0.96 6.19
C HIS A 189 -19.31 -0.74 5.27
N GLN A 190 -19.44 -1.54 4.22
CA GLN A 190 -20.77 -1.77 3.69
C GLN A 190 -21.47 -2.68 4.72
N SER A 191 -22.32 -2.06 5.54
CA SER A 191 -23.28 -2.80 6.38
C SER A 191 -23.94 -3.87 5.52
N ASP A 192 -23.85 -5.14 5.96
CA ASP A 192 -24.66 -6.22 5.39
C ASP A 192 -26.10 -5.71 5.22
N PRO A 193 -26.70 -5.85 4.04
CA PRO A 193 -28.13 -5.62 3.90
C PRO A 193 -28.83 -6.66 4.77
N GLN A 194 -29.58 -6.21 5.77
CA GLN A 194 -30.44 -7.02 6.61
C GLN A 194 -31.50 -7.76 5.78
#